data_a7aaed7b2233fa216d9a70d99829d5d7
#
_entry.id   a7aaed7b2233fa216d9a70d99829d5d7
#
_cell.length_a   1.000
_cell.length_b   1.000
_cell.length_c   1.000
_cell.angle_alpha   90.00
_cell.angle_beta   90.00
_cell.angle_gamma   90.00
#
_symmetry.space_group_name_H-M   'P 1'
#
loop_
_entity.id
_entity.type
_entity.pdbx_description
1 polymer ?
#
loop_
_entity_poly.entity_id
_entity_poly.type
_entity_poly.pdbx_seq_one_letter_code
_entity_poly.pdbx_strand_id
1 'polypeptide(L)'
;MKGDFMEKKNPIIFVIYGKARSGKSTITEYIKEYYQNKNLKAIDLMYAESIKNYAKKIINWDGKEETKPRDFLQQLGTEIIRNQIDGNFFINRMLQDIEVYSYFYDVIIITDARLKQEIEIPYKKYEKVIRIKIEGNNSDLTDKQKQHITETALNNYDEYEYKIINNGTLEQLKNKVNNILDEVK
;
A
#
# COMPACT_ATOMS: atom_id res chain seq x y z
N MET A 1 14.88 -26.01 -27.32
CA MET A 1 15.23 -24.71 -26.70
C MET A 1 14.99 -24.87 -25.21
N LYS A 2 16.04 -24.89 -24.38
CA LYS A 2 15.88 -24.67 -22.93
C LYS A 2 15.55 -23.19 -22.79
N GLY A 3 14.28 -22.88 -22.51
CA GLY A 3 13.92 -21.52 -22.19
C GLY A 3 14.66 -21.10 -20.92
N ASP A 4 15.38 -20.00 -20.97
CA ASP A 4 15.91 -19.38 -19.76
C ASP A 4 14.71 -19.06 -18.86
N PHE A 5 14.53 -19.86 -17.81
CA PHE A 5 13.52 -19.57 -16.79
C PHE A 5 13.93 -18.27 -16.11
N MET A 6 13.02 -17.32 -16.10
CA MET A 6 13.25 -16.07 -15.32
C MET A 6 13.49 -16.43 -13.86
N GLU A 7 14.59 -15.93 -13.31
CA GLU A 7 14.88 -16.11 -11.89
C GLU A 7 14.06 -15.13 -11.06
N LYS A 8 13.53 -15.61 -9.96
CA LYS A 8 12.81 -14.78 -8.99
C LYS A 8 13.81 -13.89 -8.27
N LYS A 9 13.53 -12.58 -8.27
CA LYS A 9 14.30 -11.61 -7.50
C LYS A 9 13.89 -11.65 -6.01
N ASN A 10 14.72 -11.07 -5.16
CA ASN A 10 14.39 -10.77 -3.76
C ASN A 10 14.15 -9.25 -3.62
N PRO A 11 12.95 -8.75 -3.98
CA PRO A 11 12.70 -7.32 -4.03
C PRO A 11 12.71 -6.69 -2.64
N ILE A 12 13.04 -5.40 -2.59
CA ILE A 12 12.77 -4.57 -1.42
C ILE A 12 11.28 -4.26 -1.40
N ILE A 13 10.60 -4.55 -0.30
CA ILE A 13 9.17 -4.33 -0.14
C ILE A 13 8.95 -3.19 0.86
N PHE A 14 8.36 -2.11 0.41
CA PHE A 14 7.91 -1.02 1.28
C PHE A 14 6.44 -1.21 1.62
N VAL A 15 6.09 -1.16 2.91
CA VAL A 15 4.70 -1.13 3.38
C VAL A 15 4.43 0.24 3.96
N ILE A 16 3.71 1.07 3.20
CA ILE A 16 3.36 2.44 3.61
C ILE A 16 1.97 2.44 4.23
N TYR A 17 1.87 2.91 5.46
CA TYR A 17 0.60 3.01 6.14
C TYR A 17 0.43 4.34 6.87
N GLY A 18 -0.79 4.69 7.16
CA GLY A 18 -1.19 5.96 7.76
C GLY A 18 -2.59 6.35 7.32
N LYS A 19 -3.15 7.36 7.96
CA LYS A 19 -4.53 7.81 7.70
C LYS A 19 -4.74 8.24 6.24
N ALA A 20 -5.99 8.30 5.82
CA ALA A 20 -6.33 8.85 4.50
C ALA A 20 -5.75 10.27 4.34
N ARG A 21 -5.32 10.62 3.13
CA ARG A 21 -4.75 11.95 2.78
C ARG A 21 -3.47 12.34 3.53
N SER A 22 -2.79 11.41 4.19
CA SER A 22 -1.52 11.71 4.87
C SER A 22 -0.33 11.93 3.94
N GLY A 23 -0.45 11.64 2.64
CA GLY A 23 0.63 11.80 1.65
C GLY A 23 1.24 10.48 1.17
N LYS A 24 0.60 9.33 1.43
CA LYS A 24 1.11 8.01 0.98
C LYS A 24 1.42 7.94 -0.50
N SER A 25 0.50 8.40 -1.35
CA SER A 25 0.71 8.39 -2.81
C SER A 25 1.91 9.24 -3.24
N THR A 26 2.12 10.39 -2.60
CA THR A 26 3.27 11.26 -2.88
C THR A 26 4.59 10.57 -2.52
N ILE A 27 4.65 9.92 -1.35
CA ILE A 27 5.83 9.13 -0.95
C ILE A 27 6.07 7.99 -1.94
N THR A 28 5.01 7.30 -2.37
CA THR A 28 5.11 6.21 -3.35
C THR A 28 5.79 6.68 -4.64
N GLU A 29 5.38 7.84 -5.18
CA GLU A 29 6.00 8.38 -6.39
C GLU A 29 7.46 8.77 -6.15
N TYR A 30 7.83 9.32 -4.99
CA TYR A 30 9.23 9.63 -4.67
C TYR A 30 10.10 8.36 -4.55
N ILE A 31 9.57 7.28 -3.96
CA ILE A 31 10.27 5.99 -3.91
C ILE A 31 10.47 5.43 -5.33
N LYS A 32 9.43 5.47 -6.18
CA LYS A 32 9.54 5.02 -7.57
C LYS A 32 10.58 5.82 -8.34
N GLU A 33 10.54 7.16 -8.27
CA GLU A 33 11.51 8.05 -8.91
C GLU A 33 12.95 7.75 -8.45
N TYR A 34 13.17 7.59 -7.14
CA TYR A 34 14.48 7.29 -6.58
C TYR A 34 15.09 6.01 -7.15
N TYR A 35 14.32 4.93 -7.19
CA TYR A 35 14.82 3.65 -7.71
C TYR A 35 14.93 3.65 -9.23
N GLN A 36 14.05 4.33 -9.95
CA GLN A 36 14.17 4.51 -11.40
C GLN A 36 15.47 5.24 -11.78
N ASN A 37 15.86 6.26 -11.02
CA ASN A 37 17.13 6.96 -11.22
C ASN A 37 18.37 6.06 -10.98
N LYS A 38 18.19 4.94 -10.28
CA LYS A 38 19.19 3.88 -10.09
C LYS A 38 19.05 2.72 -11.10
N ASN A 39 18.23 2.88 -12.16
CA ASN A 39 17.90 1.85 -13.14
C ASN A 39 17.25 0.58 -12.54
N LEU A 40 16.57 0.72 -11.41
CA LEU A 40 15.80 -0.34 -10.77
C LEU A 40 14.30 -0.18 -11.06
N LYS A 41 13.61 -1.30 -11.26
CA LYS A 41 12.17 -1.30 -11.54
C LYS A 41 11.38 -1.33 -10.25
N ALA A 42 10.51 -0.35 -10.07
CA ALA A 42 9.59 -0.27 -8.93
C ALA A 42 8.13 -0.35 -9.38
N ILE A 43 7.29 -1.00 -8.57
CA ILE A 43 5.84 -1.10 -8.75
C ILE A 43 5.13 -0.84 -7.44
N ASP A 44 3.97 -0.18 -7.49
CA ASP A 44 3.06 -0.06 -6.37
C ASP A 44 1.90 -1.05 -6.47
N LEU A 45 1.54 -1.65 -5.34
CA LEU A 45 0.44 -2.58 -5.17
C LEU A 45 -0.53 -2.05 -4.12
N MET A 46 -1.82 -2.38 -4.30
CA MET A 46 -2.88 -1.97 -3.37
C MET A 46 -3.78 -3.14 -2.99
N TYR A 47 -4.04 -3.33 -1.71
CA TYR A 47 -5.05 -4.27 -1.21
C TYR A 47 -6.43 -4.00 -1.81
N ALA A 48 -6.76 -2.72 -1.99
CA ALA A 48 -8.04 -2.29 -2.54
C ALA A 48 -8.17 -2.45 -4.07
N GLU A 49 -7.17 -2.92 -4.79
CA GLU A 49 -7.25 -3.03 -6.24
C GLU A 49 -8.29 -4.07 -6.68
N SER A 50 -8.30 -5.24 -6.06
CA SER A 50 -9.29 -6.29 -6.34
C SER A 50 -10.72 -5.80 -6.14
N ILE A 51 -10.98 -5.09 -5.04
CA ILE A 51 -12.28 -4.52 -4.73
C ILE A 51 -12.72 -3.48 -5.77
N LYS A 52 -11.80 -2.61 -6.20
CA LYS A 52 -12.06 -1.61 -7.24
C LYS A 52 -12.40 -2.30 -8.56
N ASN A 53 -11.71 -3.37 -8.90
CA ASN A 53 -11.98 -4.15 -10.12
C ASN A 53 -13.34 -4.85 -10.06
N TYR A 54 -13.75 -5.36 -8.90
CA TYR A 54 -15.13 -5.86 -8.71
C TYR A 54 -16.17 -4.77 -8.87
N ALA A 55 -15.97 -3.60 -8.26
CA ALA A 55 -16.93 -2.49 -8.38
C ALA A 55 -17.09 -2.02 -9.84
N LYS A 56 -16.00 -1.91 -10.60
CA LYS A 56 -16.08 -1.60 -12.03
C LYS A 56 -16.95 -2.59 -12.80
N LYS A 57 -16.89 -3.89 -12.45
CA LYS A 57 -17.66 -4.92 -13.14
C LYS A 57 -19.11 -5.05 -12.63
N ILE A 58 -19.36 -4.90 -11.32
CA ILE A 58 -20.67 -5.14 -10.71
C ILE A 58 -21.60 -3.96 -10.90
N ILE A 59 -21.10 -2.75 -10.69
CA ILE A 59 -21.92 -1.52 -10.75
C ILE A 59 -21.49 -0.56 -11.88
N ASN A 60 -20.66 -1.03 -12.83
CA ASN A 60 -20.14 -0.23 -13.92
C ASN A 60 -19.46 1.08 -13.49
N TRP A 61 -18.74 1.06 -12.35
CA TRP A 61 -18.00 2.23 -11.90
C TRP A 61 -16.88 2.57 -12.89
N ASP A 62 -16.75 3.85 -13.24
CA ASP A 62 -15.76 4.35 -14.21
C ASP A 62 -14.31 4.38 -13.68
N GLY A 63 -14.12 4.14 -12.37
CA GLY A 63 -12.81 4.12 -11.70
C GLY A 63 -12.31 5.48 -11.24
N LYS A 64 -13.05 6.56 -11.46
CA LYS A 64 -12.66 7.92 -11.05
C LYS A 64 -12.88 8.15 -9.57
N GLU A 65 -12.04 9.00 -8.97
CA GLU A 65 -12.16 9.31 -7.53
C GLU A 65 -13.42 10.12 -7.21
N GLU A 66 -13.87 10.98 -8.14
CA GLU A 66 -15.07 11.83 -8.01
C GLU A 66 -16.35 10.99 -7.89
N THR A 67 -16.40 9.88 -8.64
CA THR A 67 -17.57 8.97 -8.70
C THR A 67 -17.40 7.74 -7.81
N LYS A 68 -16.38 7.71 -6.95
CA LYS A 68 -16.00 6.55 -6.15
C LYS A 68 -17.12 6.10 -5.20
N PRO A 69 -17.63 4.88 -5.39
CA PRO A 69 -18.76 4.35 -4.62
C PRO A 69 -18.28 3.84 -3.26
N ARG A 70 -17.93 4.75 -2.34
CA ARG A 70 -17.27 4.43 -1.07
C ARG A 70 -18.05 3.45 -0.21
N ASP A 71 -19.37 3.65 -0.07
CA ASP A 71 -20.21 2.78 0.73
C ASP A 71 -20.28 1.37 0.14
N PHE A 72 -20.43 1.26 -1.19
CA PHE A 72 -20.42 -0.03 -1.87
C PHE A 72 -19.06 -0.76 -1.72
N LEU A 73 -17.94 -0.06 -1.91
CA LEU A 73 -16.61 -0.63 -1.74
C LEU A 73 -16.38 -1.12 -0.30
N GLN A 74 -16.91 -0.38 0.67
CA GLN A 74 -16.81 -0.74 2.09
C GLN A 74 -17.66 -1.97 2.41
N GLN A 75 -18.91 -2.00 1.94
CA GLN A 75 -19.81 -3.14 2.10
C GLN A 75 -19.25 -4.39 1.43
N LEU A 76 -18.82 -4.28 0.18
CA LEU A 76 -18.24 -5.39 -0.55
C LEU A 76 -16.99 -5.94 0.14
N GLY A 77 -16.09 -5.05 0.58
CA GLY A 77 -14.81 -5.44 1.15
C GLY A 77 -14.89 -6.00 2.55
N THR A 78 -15.76 -5.47 3.38
CA THR A 78 -15.87 -5.87 4.78
C THR A 78 -16.98 -6.88 4.98
N GLU A 79 -18.22 -6.51 4.62
CA GLU A 79 -19.38 -7.34 4.97
C GLU A 79 -19.47 -8.61 4.11
N ILE A 80 -19.12 -8.50 2.82
CA ILE A 80 -19.22 -9.65 1.92
C ILE A 80 -17.88 -10.42 1.92
N ILE A 81 -16.80 -9.79 1.47
CA ILE A 81 -15.55 -10.54 1.22
C ILE A 81 -14.93 -11.00 2.53
N ARG A 82 -14.61 -10.09 3.47
CA ARG A 82 -13.92 -10.50 4.71
C ARG A 82 -14.79 -11.30 5.66
N ASN A 83 -16.07 -10.95 5.79
CA ASN A 83 -16.92 -11.58 6.80
C ASN A 83 -17.60 -12.87 6.29
N GLN A 84 -17.89 -12.99 4.99
CA GLN A 84 -18.68 -14.10 4.46
C GLN A 84 -17.89 -15.04 3.55
N ILE A 85 -16.81 -14.58 2.92
CA ILE A 85 -16.02 -15.40 1.99
C ILE A 85 -14.70 -15.84 2.65
N ASP A 86 -13.76 -14.90 2.90
CA ASP A 86 -12.46 -15.17 3.53
C ASP A 86 -11.91 -13.89 4.16
N GLY A 87 -11.69 -13.93 5.48
CA GLY A 87 -11.11 -12.83 6.24
C GLY A 87 -9.70 -12.43 5.74
N ASN A 88 -8.95 -13.36 5.17
CA ASN A 88 -7.62 -13.16 4.63
C ASN A 88 -7.58 -12.95 3.11
N PHE A 89 -8.71 -12.85 2.44
CA PHE A 89 -8.79 -12.76 0.98
C PHE A 89 -7.81 -11.75 0.37
N PHE A 90 -7.83 -10.52 0.86
CA PHE A 90 -6.95 -9.47 0.32
C PHE A 90 -5.48 -9.70 0.64
N ILE A 91 -5.18 -10.27 1.81
CA ILE A 91 -3.83 -10.61 2.21
C ILE A 91 -3.28 -11.73 1.30
N ASN A 92 -4.06 -12.79 1.11
CA ASN A 92 -3.68 -13.89 0.25
C ASN A 92 -3.46 -13.41 -1.20
N ARG A 93 -4.32 -12.52 -1.69
CA ARG A 93 -4.15 -11.92 -3.02
C ARG A 93 -2.89 -11.09 -3.12
N MET A 94 -2.62 -10.21 -2.16
CA MET A 94 -1.40 -9.41 -2.11
C MET A 94 -0.15 -10.28 -2.10
N LEU A 95 -0.13 -11.35 -1.31
CA LEU A 95 1.01 -12.26 -1.27
C LEU A 95 1.25 -12.94 -2.63
N GLN A 96 0.18 -13.34 -3.34
CA GLN A 96 0.28 -13.91 -4.69
C GLN A 96 0.82 -12.86 -5.67
N ASP A 97 0.34 -11.63 -5.61
CA ASP A 97 0.80 -10.54 -6.47
C ASP A 97 2.29 -10.23 -6.21
N ILE A 98 2.74 -10.19 -4.96
CA ILE A 98 4.17 -10.04 -4.61
C ILE A 98 4.99 -11.18 -5.24
N GLU A 99 4.54 -12.43 -5.14
CA GLU A 99 5.26 -13.57 -5.75
C GLU A 99 5.43 -13.40 -7.26
N VAL A 100 4.36 -13.02 -7.97
CA VAL A 100 4.40 -12.80 -9.42
C VAL A 100 5.31 -11.62 -9.77
N TYR A 101 5.11 -10.49 -9.14
CA TYR A 101 5.87 -9.26 -9.44
C TYR A 101 7.35 -9.36 -9.04
N SER A 102 7.72 -10.27 -8.12
CA SER A 102 9.12 -10.54 -7.77
C SER A 102 9.97 -11.08 -8.92
N TYR A 103 9.37 -11.55 -10.00
CA TYR A 103 10.13 -11.92 -11.21
C TYR A 103 10.51 -10.72 -12.07
N PHE A 104 9.81 -9.58 -11.92
CA PHE A 104 9.92 -8.45 -12.86
C PHE A 104 10.45 -7.18 -12.23
N TYR A 105 10.25 -7.00 -10.91
CA TYR A 105 10.53 -5.76 -10.20
C TYR A 105 11.57 -5.95 -9.09
N ASP A 106 12.35 -4.92 -8.87
CA ASP A 106 13.39 -4.87 -7.84
C ASP A 106 12.85 -4.26 -6.54
N VAL A 107 11.75 -3.48 -6.66
CA VAL A 107 11.08 -2.80 -5.55
C VAL A 107 9.58 -2.94 -5.69
N ILE A 108 8.91 -3.32 -4.59
CA ILE A 108 7.46 -3.41 -4.48
C ILE A 108 7.00 -2.47 -3.37
N ILE A 109 5.96 -1.67 -3.62
CA ILE A 109 5.47 -0.68 -2.66
C ILE A 109 3.99 -0.96 -2.37
N ILE A 110 3.67 -1.38 -1.16
CA ILE A 110 2.29 -1.55 -0.70
C ILE A 110 1.82 -0.22 -0.13
N THR A 111 0.79 0.40 -0.74
CA THR A 111 0.49 1.83 -0.51
C THR A 111 -0.76 2.09 0.33
N ASP A 112 -1.57 1.07 0.61
CA ASP A 112 -2.87 1.23 1.23
C ASP A 112 -3.15 0.27 2.40
N ALA A 113 -2.10 -0.22 3.06
CA ALA A 113 -2.26 -1.05 4.26
C ALA A 113 -3.00 -0.28 5.36
N ARG A 114 -4.07 -0.89 5.88
CA ARG A 114 -5.00 -0.30 6.86
C ARG A 114 -5.29 -1.18 8.06
N LEU A 115 -4.92 -2.45 8.00
CA LEU A 115 -5.08 -3.40 9.07
C LEU A 115 -3.72 -3.91 9.52
N LYS A 116 -3.59 -4.22 10.81
CA LYS A 116 -2.36 -4.75 11.38
C LYS A 116 -1.83 -5.97 10.60
N GLN A 117 -2.70 -6.89 10.23
CA GLN A 117 -2.34 -8.09 9.46
C GLN A 117 -1.82 -7.77 8.05
N GLU A 118 -2.31 -6.70 7.41
CA GLU A 118 -1.85 -6.25 6.09
C GLU A 118 -0.39 -5.72 6.13
N ILE A 119 0.09 -5.34 7.31
CA ILE A 119 1.48 -4.90 7.53
C ILE A 119 2.34 -6.08 7.99
N GLU A 120 1.88 -6.82 9.00
CA GLU A 120 2.71 -7.83 9.67
C GLU A 120 2.91 -9.10 8.86
N ILE A 121 1.92 -9.53 8.06
CA ILE A 121 2.04 -10.78 7.31
C ILE A 121 3.10 -10.66 6.21
N PRO A 122 3.14 -9.62 5.35
CA PRO A 122 4.27 -9.41 4.46
C PRO A 122 5.61 -9.27 5.21
N TYR A 123 5.62 -8.53 6.31
CA TYR A 123 6.84 -8.31 7.12
C TYR A 123 7.44 -9.61 7.66
N LYS A 124 6.61 -10.56 8.08
CA LYS A 124 7.05 -11.87 8.58
C LYS A 124 7.43 -12.86 7.47
N LYS A 125 6.87 -12.67 6.28
CA LYS A 125 7.04 -13.62 5.16
C LYS A 125 8.26 -13.32 4.30
N TYR A 126 8.62 -12.05 4.11
CA TYR A 126 9.70 -11.64 3.22
C TYR A 126 10.86 -11.04 4.00
N GLU A 127 12.09 -11.21 3.48
CA GLU A 127 13.32 -10.82 4.19
C GLU A 127 13.56 -9.30 4.22
N LYS A 128 13.22 -8.62 3.11
CA LYS A 128 13.52 -7.19 2.92
C LYS A 128 12.23 -6.37 2.93
N VAL A 129 11.59 -6.27 4.08
CA VAL A 129 10.37 -5.46 4.24
C VAL A 129 10.64 -4.27 5.14
N ILE A 130 10.26 -3.09 4.67
CA ILE A 130 10.44 -1.81 5.36
C ILE A 130 9.06 -1.18 5.57
N ARG A 131 8.70 -0.98 6.82
CA ARG A 131 7.43 -0.37 7.21
C ARG A 131 7.62 1.13 7.43
N ILE A 132 6.86 1.95 6.69
CA ILE A 132 6.90 3.40 6.79
C ILE A 132 5.55 3.90 7.30
N LYS A 133 5.52 4.44 8.52
CA LYS A 133 4.37 5.15 9.07
C LYS A 133 4.39 6.60 8.61
N ILE A 134 3.29 7.06 8.00
CA ILE A 134 3.16 8.48 7.64
C ILE A 134 2.03 9.13 8.43
N GLU A 135 2.35 10.26 9.07
CA GLU A 135 1.40 11.14 9.75
C GLU A 135 1.33 12.49 9.01
N GLY A 136 0.14 12.97 8.73
CA GLY A 136 -0.11 14.23 8.02
C GLY A 136 -1.45 14.83 8.41
N ASN A 137 -1.77 16.03 7.91
CA ASN A 137 -3.03 16.71 8.18
C ASN A 137 -4.20 15.98 7.52
N ASN A 138 -5.20 15.59 8.32
CA ASN A 138 -6.34 14.76 7.91
C ASN A 138 -7.69 15.50 8.06
N SER A 139 -7.74 16.79 7.77
CA SER A 139 -8.88 17.66 8.12
C SER A 139 -10.22 17.36 7.43
N ASP A 140 -10.21 16.63 6.29
CA ASP A 140 -11.36 16.61 5.37
C ASP A 140 -12.17 15.31 5.35
N LEU A 141 -12.02 14.44 6.35
CA LEU A 141 -12.85 13.24 6.49
C LEU A 141 -14.12 13.56 7.28
N THR A 142 -15.27 13.01 6.84
CA THR A 142 -16.49 13.05 7.64
C THR A 142 -16.34 12.21 8.92
N ASP A 143 -17.12 12.53 9.96
CA ASP A 143 -17.01 11.82 11.24
C ASP A 143 -17.33 10.31 11.10
N LYS A 144 -18.26 9.94 10.23
CA LYS A 144 -18.55 8.53 9.89
C LYS A 144 -17.34 7.84 9.25
N GLN A 145 -16.62 8.51 8.35
CA GLN A 145 -15.42 7.96 7.72
C GLN A 145 -14.26 7.82 8.71
N LYS A 146 -14.10 8.76 9.64
CA LYS A 146 -13.08 8.70 10.70
C LYS A 146 -13.26 7.53 11.65
N GLN A 147 -14.50 7.09 11.89
CA GLN A 147 -14.83 6.00 12.81
C GLN A 147 -14.75 4.62 12.17
N HIS A 148 -14.61 4.53 10.85
CA HIS A 148 -14.53 3.23 10.18
C HIS A 148 -13.29 2.45 10.63
N ILE A 149 -13.43 1.12 10.77
CA ILE A 149 -12.35 0.24 11.24
C ILE A 149 -11.05 0.39 10.45
N THR A 150 -11.11 0.65 9.15
CA THR A 150 -9.93 0.86 8.32
C THR A 150 -9.20 2.18 8.58
N GLU A 151 -9.82 3.13 9.30
CA GLU A 151 -9.18 4.39 9.71
C GLU A 151 -8.73 4.37 11.18
N THR A 152 -9.25 3.42 11.97
CA THR A 152 -8.98 3.34 13.42
C THR A 152 -8.09 2.15 13.82
N ALA A 153 -8.05 1.10 13.01
CA ALA A 153 -7.34 -0.15 13.33
C ALA A 153 -5.83 0.01 13.59
N LEU A 154 -5.22 1.07 13.05
CA LEU A 154 -3.80 1.38 13.21
C LEU A 154 -3.52 2.55 14.17
N ASN A 155 -4.52 3.06 14.91
CA ASN A 155 -4.32 4.20 15.82
C ASN A 155 -3.27 3.92 16.91
N ASN A 156 -3.22 2.68 17.40
CA ASN A 156 -2.28 2.24 18.44
C ASN A 156 -1.21 1.29 17.87
N TYR A 157 -0.97 1.33 16.55
CA TYR A 157 0.05 0.52 15.90
C TYR A 157 1.29 1.38 15.64
N ASP A 158 2.38 1.07 16.33
CA ASP A 158 3.64 1.82 16.31
C ASP A 158 4.85 0.96 15.89
N GLU A 159 4.61 -0.13 15.16
CA GLU A 159 5.64 -0.99 14.62
C GLU A 159 6.06 -0.49 13.21
N TYR A 160 7.18 0.20 13.12
CA TYR A 160 7.74 0.73 11.87
C TYR A 160 9.27 0.82 11.96
N GLU A 161 9.94 0.76 10.81
CA GLU A 161 11.35 1.11 10.70
C GLU A 161 11.53 2.63 10.57
N TYR A 162 10.60 3.29 9.86
CA TYR A 162 10.63 4.74 9.66
C TYR A 162 9.28 5.40 9.90
N LYS A 163 9.33 6.61 10.47
CA LYS A 163 8.17 7.48 10.66
C LYS A 163 8.38 8.80 9.94
N ILE A 164 7.42 9.18 9.10
CA ILE A 164 7.42 10.45 8.37
C ILE A 164 6.30 11.34 8.89
N ILE A 165 6.65 12.51 9.38
CA ILE A 165 5.68 13.57 9.69
C ILE A 165 5.60 14.50 8.48
N ASN A 166 4.44 14.45 7.79
CA ASN A 166 4.16 15.26 6.61
C ASN A 166 3.41 16.53 7.00
N ASN A 167 4.15 17.52 7.44
CA ASN A 167 3.65 18.83 7.88
C ASN A 167 4.36 20.02 7.20
N GLY A 168 5.13 19.76 6.17
CA GLY A 168 5.94 20.74 5.47
C GLY A 168 5.63 20.82 3.97
N THR A 169 6.59 21.34 3.21
CA THR A 169 6.52 21.42 1.75
C THR A 169 6.75 20.06 1.08
N LEU A 170 6.39 19.95 -0.21
CA LEU A 170 6.68 18.75 -1.01
C LEU A 170 8.18 18.47 -1.10
N GLU A 171 9.00 19.51 -1.19
CA GLU A 171 10.45 19.38 -1.21
C GLU A 171 11.00 18.81 0.10
N GLN A 172 10.52 19.32 1.24
CA GLN A 172 10.87 18.76 2.55
C GLN A 172 10.45 17.31 2.70
N LEU A 173 9.27 16.96 2.20
CA LEU A 173 8.81 15.57 2.18
C LEU A 173 9.72 14.69 1.32
N LYS A 174 10.07 15.15 0.11
CA LYS A 174 10.99 14.45 -0.79
C LYS A 174 12.35 14.20 -0.14
N ASN A 175 12.91 15.21 0.53
CA ASN A 175 14.18 15.08 1.24
C ASN A 175 14.11 14.06 2.39
N LYS A 176 13.00 14.04 3.17
CA LYS A 176 12.79 13.03 4.21
C LYS A 176 12.75 11.61 3.62
N VAL A 177 12.07 11.43 2.49
CA VAL A 177 12.00 10.14 1.80
C VAL A 177 13.39 9.71 1.30
N ASN A 178 14.11 10.60 0.62
CA ASN A 178 15.43 10.28 0.09
C ASN A 178 16.41 9.88 1.19
N ASN A 179 16.41 10.57 2.33
CA ASN A 179 17.27 10.21 3.48
C ASN A 179 16.99 8.78 3.95
N ILE A 180 15.72 8.39 4.03
CA ILE A 180 15.34 7.01 4.38
C ILE A 180 15.87 6.04 3.33
N LEU A 181 15.69 6.34 2.04
CA LEU A 181 16.09 5.45 0.95
C LEU A 181 17.62 5.30 0.82
N ASP A 182 18.39 6.29 1.24
CA ASP A 182 19.85 6.23 1.29
C ASP A 182 20.36 5.30 2.41
N GLU A 183 19.57 5.10 3.47
CA GLU A 183 19.88 4.15 4.56
C GLU A 183 19.49 2.72 4.20
N VAL A 184 18.52 2.54 3.32
CA VAL A 184 18.01 1.23 2.88
C VAL A 184 19.00 0.59 1.89
N LYS A 185 19.60 -0.53 2.29
CA LYS A 185 20.61 -1.27 1.50
C LYS A 185 20.04 -2.56 0.89
#